data_d0342585f334c20e8cb7f5ab58313f96
#
_entry.id   d0342585f334c20e8cb7f5ab58313f96
#
_cell.length_a   1.000
_cell.length_b   1.000
_cell.length_c   1.000
_cell.angle_alpha   90.00
_cell.angle_beta   90.00
_cell.angle_gamma   90.00
#
_symmetry.space_group_name_H-M   'P 1'
#
loop_
_entity.id
_entity.type
_entity.pdbx_description
1 polymer ?
#
loop_
_entity_poly.entity_id
_entity_poly.type
_entity_poly.pdbx_seq_one_letter_code
_entity_poly.pdbx_strand_id
1 'polypeptide(L)'
;THKDGLIRTEIKTPIIRIAYDIIMKYKGKLSSNALLPYYPDGNGETGYNYQIKKLLEYCEISRKVAMFSVALGTNEYKSIYEIASSKLARKTHVDLMNKVQIDKYAAGLHAKGSGAVDRYTGLGIKERFILMCAAFGCNQYEVDDDLSVIE
;
A
#
# COMPACT_ATOMS: atom_id res chain seq x y z
N THR A 1 15.66 -6.44 0.13
CA THR A 1 16.94 -7.13 0.06
C THR A 1 16.84 -8.22 -0.98
N HIS A 2 17.35 -7.96 -2.19
CA HIS A 2 17.58 -9.03 -3.17
C HIS A 2 18.67 -9.95 -2.61
N LYS A 3 18.44 -11.25 -2.71
CA LYS A 3 19.36 -12.31 -2.22
C LYS A 3 20.73 -12.34 -2.91
N ASP A 4 20.93 -11.54 -3.96
CA ASP A 4 22.06 -11.65 -4.88
C ASP A 4 23.04 -10.47 -4.84
N GLY A 5 23.11 -9.72 -3.75
CA GLY A 5 24.12 -8.65 -3.59
C GLY A 5 24.01 -7.49 -4.60
N LEU A 6 22.95 -7.44 -5.39
CA LEU A 6 22.71 -6.43 -6.40
C LEU A 6 22.22 -5.11 -5.79
N ILE A 7 22.66 -4.02 -6.36
CA ILE A 7 22.45 -2.62 -6.04
C ILE A 7 21.05 -2.38 -5.44
N ARG A 8 21.01 -1.90 -4.20
CA ARG A 8 19.75 -1.43 -3.58
C ARG A 8 19.21 -0.27 -4.39
N THR A 9 18.17 -0.50 -5.16
CA THR A 9 17.46 0.58 -5.84
C THR A 9 16.62 1.31 -4.80
N GLU A 10 16.88 2.58 -4.59
CA GLU A 10 16.05 3.43 -3.76
C GLU A 10 14.69 3.62 -4.45
N ILE A 11 13.61 3.22 -3.78
CA ILE A 11 12.24 3.43 -4.25
C ILE A 11 11.67 4.60 -3.46
N LYS A 12 11.42 5.72 -4.14
CA LYS A 12 10.72 6.88 -3.58
C LYS A 12 9.23 6.74 -3.84
N THR A 13 8.44 6.70 -2.78
CA THR A 13 6.98 6.63 -2.85
C THR A 13 6.39 7.89 -2.23
N PRO A 14 5.53 8.63 -2.94
CA PRO A 14 4.90 9.81 -2.38
C PRO A 14 3.94 9.42 -1.24
N ILE A 15 3.86 10.28 -0.22
CA ILE A 15 2.98 10.10 0.93
C ILE A 15 1.77 11.00 0.73
N ILE A 16 0.59 10.42 0.54
CA ILE A 16 -0.68 11.14 0.40
C ILE A 16 -1.17 11.65 1.76
N ARG A 17 -2.07 12.64 1.76
CA ARG A 17 -2.55 13.35 2.95
C ARG A 17 -3.01 12.42 4.07
N ILE A 18 -3.82 11.42 3.75
CA ILE A 18 -4.32 10.44 4.74
C ILE A 18 -3.16 9.72 5.44
N ALA A 19 -2.16 9.26 4.67
CA ALA A 19 -0.99 8.59 5.22
C ALA A 19 -0.11 9.55 6.02
N TYR A 20 0.08 10.78 5.55
CA TYR A 20 0.80 11.83 6.26
C TYR A 20 0.18 12.13 7.63
N ASP A 21 -1.13 12.33 7.68
CA ASP A 21 -1.84 12.63 8.94
C ASP A 21 -1.71 11.48 9.96
N ILE A 22 -1.74 10.22 9.49
CA ILE A 22 -1.50 9.05 10.34
C ILE A 22 -0.07 9.06 10.88
N ILE A 23 0.93 9.32 10.03
CA ILE A 23 2.33 9.39 10.42
C ILE A 23 2.53 10.49 11.47
N MET A 24 1.99 11.68 11.23
CA MET A 24 2.12 12.82 12.14
C MET A 24 1.43 12.58 13.48
N LYS A 25 0.32 11.82 13.50
CA LYS A 25 -0.34 11.41 14.74
C LYS A 25 0.58 10.60 15.66
N TYR A 26 1.49 9.81 15.12
CA TYR A 26 2.40 8.95 15.89
C TYR A 26 3.83 9.47 15.98
N LYS A 27 4.20 10.51 15.23
CA LYS A 27 5.54 11.11 15.25
C LYS A 27 5.94 11.50 16.67
N GLY A 28 7.07 11.02 17.13
CA GLY A 28 7.63 11.30 18.45
C GLY A 28 6.90 10.64 19.65
N LYS A 29 5.88 9.81 19.40
CA LYS A 29 5.13 9.12 20.47
C LYS A 29 5.59 7.67 20.69
N LEU A 30 6.39 7.14 19.78
CA LEU A 30 6.88 5.77 19.85
C LEU A 30 8.28 5.73 20.44
N SER A 31 8.53 4.76 21.29
CA SER A 31 9.81 4.55 21.99
C SER A 31 10.95 4.05 21.08
N SER A 32 10.66 3.76 19.83
CA SER A 32 11.62 3.30 18.82
C SER A 32 11.56 4.21 17.59
N ASN A 33 12.52 4.07 16.69
CA ASN A 33 12.49 4.73 15.37
C ASN A 33 11.39 4.18 14.45
N ALA A 34 10.36 3.52 15.01
CA ALA A 34 9.22 3.01 14.27
C ALA A 34 8.33 4.18 13.81
N LEU A 35 7.94 4.15 12.54
CA LEU A 35 7.07 5.17 11.94
C LEU A 35 5.63 5.04 12.42
N LEU A 36 5.16 3.83 12.66
CA LEU A 36 3.80 3.50 13.09
C LEU A 36 3.84 2.53 14.28
N PRO A 37 2.79 2.51 15.13
CA PRO A 37 2.71 1.53 16.20
C PRO A 37 2.64 0.13 15.57
N TYR A 38 3.65 -0.64 15.84
CA TYR A 38 3.70 -2.05 15.47
C TYR A 38 3.63 -2.85 16.76
N TYR A 39 2.65 -3.71 16.87
CA TYR A 39 2.48 -4.63 18.00
C TYR A 39 3.02 -6.01 17.57
N PRO A 40 4.28 -6.30 17.85
CA PRO A 40 4.80 -7.62 17.61
C PRO A 40 4.27 -8.54 18.72
N ASP A 41 3.14 -9.17 18.50
CA ASP A 41 2.67 -10.28 19.34
C ASP A 41 3.44 -11.57 19.06
N GLY A 42 4.70 -11.45 18.72
CA GLY A 42 5.66 -12.54 18.52
C GLY A 42 5.51 -13.30 17.20
N ASN A 43 4.43 -13.10 16.46
CA ASN A 43 4.10 -13.87 15.25
C ASN A 43 4.34 -13.12 13.91
N GLY A 44 4.96 -11.96 13.94
CA GLY A 44 5.34 -11.22 12.73
C GLY A 44 4.18 -10.98 11.76
N GLU A 45 4.34 -11.38 10.49
CA GLU A 45 3.34 -11.19 9.44
C GLU A 45 2.00 -11.87 9.76
N THR A 46 2.02 -12.99 10.46
CA THR A 46 0.82 -13.74 10.85
C THR A 46 -0.03 -12.95 11.83
N GLY A 47 0.59 -12.35 12.85
CA GLY A 47 -0.10 -11.49 13.82
C GLY A 47 -0.73 -10.28 13.15
N TYR A 48 -0.01 -9.60 12.25
CA TYR A 48 -0.52 -8.45 11.51
C TYR A 48 -1.74 -8.81 10.64
N ASN A 49 -1.68 -9.93 9.93
CA ASN A 49 -2.80 -10.39 9.11
C ASN A 49 -4.02 -10.77 9.96
N TYR A 50 -3.81 -11.33 11.15
CA TYR A 50 -4.88 -11.60 12.10
C TYR A 50 -5.58 -10.30 12.55
N GLN A 51 -4.81 -9.25 12.88
CA GLN A 51 -5.36 -7.95 13.27
C GLN A 51 -6.18 -7.31 12.14
N ILE A 52 -5.73 -7.41 10.88
CA ILE A 52 -6.50 -6.93 9.72
C ILE A 52 -7.86 -7.64 9.64
N LYS A 53 -7.88 -8.96 9.81
CA LYS A 53 -9.13 -9.75 9.78
C LYS A 53 -10.08 -9.32 10.89
N LYS A 54 -9.58 -9.18 12.12
CA LYS A 54 -10.36 -8.73 13.27
C LYS A 54 -10.91 -7.30 13.09
N LEU A 55 -10.10 -6.40 12.51
CA LEU A 55 -10.56 -5.04 12.21
C LEU A 55 -11.72 -5.05 11.20
N LEU A 56 -11.57 -5.81 10.10
CA LEU A 56 -12.62 -5.90 9.09
C LEU A 56 -13.90 -6.55 9.64
N GLU A 57 -13.77 -7.57 10.49
CA GLU A 57 -14.88 -8.20 11.19
C GLU A 57 -15.59 -7.20 12.11
N TYR A 58 -14.83 -6.46 12.92
CA TYR A 58 -15.36 -5.43 13.81
C TYR A 58 -16.09 -4.30 13.06
N CYS A 59 -15.57 -3.92 11.89
CA CYS A 59 -16.21 -2.93 11.03
C CYS A 59 -17.37 -3.50 10.18
N GLU A 60 -17.77 -4.75 10.40
CA GLU A 60 -18.83 -5.44 9.67
C GLU A 60 -18.63 -5.50 8.14
N ILE A 61 -17.36 -5.43 7.71
CA ILE A 61 -17.02 -5.52 6.28
C ILE A 61 -17.04 -7.00 5.86
N SER A 62 -18.24 -7.50 5.53
CA SER A 62 -18.51 -8.92 5.29
C SER A 62 -18.68 -9.30 3.82
N ARG A 63 -18.31 -8.42 2.89
CA ARG A 63 -18.44 -8.69 1.45
C ARG A 63 -17.88 -10.07 1.08
N LYS A 64 -18.67 -10.87 0.35
CA LYS A 64 -18.25 -12.19 -0.13
C LYS A 64 -17.29 -12.06 -1.30
N VAL A 65 -16.25 -12.87 -1.28
CA VAL A 65 -15.22 -12.95 -2.33
C VAL A 65 -15.14 -14.40 -2.80
N ALA A 66 -15.20 -14.61 -4.12
CA ALA A 66 -14.99 -15.91 -4.70
C ALA A 66 -13.49 -16.29 -4.62
N MET A 67 -13.21 -17.47 -4.12
CA MET A 67 -11.89 -18.08 -4.09
C MET A 67 -11.96 -19.44 -4.78
N PHE A 68 -11.07 -19.68 -5.74
CA PHE A 68 -10.99 -20.98 -6.37
C PHE A 68 -10.32 -21.98 -5.41
N SER A 69 -11.06 -23.04 -5.07
CA SER A 69 -10.55 -24.15 -4.27
C SER A 69 -10.00 -25.23 -5.23
N VAL A 70 -8.67 -25.38 -5.22
CA VAL A 70 -8.01 -26.40 -6.04
C VAL A 70 -8.45 -27.82 -5.64
N ALA A 71 -8.70 -28.05 -4.35
CA ALA A 71 -9.09 -29.34 -3.83
C ALA A 71 -10.50 -29.76 -4.30
N LEU A 72 -11.41 -28.80 -4.46
CA LEU A 72 -12.80 -29.05 -4.85
C LEU A 72 -13.05 -28.75 -6.33
N GLY A 73 -12.11 -28.14 -7.05
CA GLY A 73 -12.28 -27.72 -8.44
C GLY A 73 -13.36 -26.66 -8.66
N THR A 74 -13.83 -25.98 -7.60
CA THR A 74 -14.93 -25.03 -7.62
C THR A 74 -14.61 -23.74 -6.86
N ASN A 75 -15.44 -22.70 -7.09
CA ASN A 75 -15.34 -21.47 -6.33
C ASN A 75 -16.04 -21.62 -4.97
N GLU A 76 -15.31 -21.31 -3.90
CA GLU A 76 -15.84 -21.09 -2.56
C GLU A 76 -16.03 -19.59 -2.32
N TYR A 77 -17.11 -19.21 -1.62
CA TYR A 77 -17.39 -17.83 -1.26
C TYR A 77 -17.09 -17.60 0.22
N LYS A 78 -16.07 -16.81 0.52
CA LYS A 78 -15.67 -16.45 1.90
C LYS A 78 -15.86 -14.97 2.14
N SER A 79 -16.12 -14.58 3.38
CA SER A 79 -16.15 -13.18 3.76
C SER A 79 -14.75 -12.59 3.67
N ILE A 80 -14.64 -11.31 3.28
CA ILE A 80 -13.34 -10.66 3.08
C ILE A 80 -12.52 -10.68 4.39
N TYR A 81 -13.15 -10.56 5.55
CA TYR A 81 -12.46 -10.62 6.85
C TYR A 81 -11.85 -11.99 7.14
N GLU A 82 -12.35 -13.08 6.54
CA GLU A 82 -11.78 -14.43 6.71
C GLU A 82 -10.47 -14.61 5.95
N ILE A 83 -10.32 -13.92 4.81
CA ILE A 83 -9.23 -14.11 3.86
C ILE A 83 -8.28 -12.92 3.75
N ALA A 84 -8.62 -11.79 4.36
CA ALA A 84 -7.81 -10.58 4.27
C ALA A 84 -6.39 -10.78 4.80
N SER A 85 -5.46 -10.11 4.16
CA SER A 85 -4.05 -10.06 4.56
C SER A 85 -3.44 -8.73 4.11
N SER A 86 -2.19 -8.47 4.48
CA SER A 86 -1.41 -7.31 4.03
C SER A 86 -1.38 -7.15 2.50
N LYS A 87 -1.51 -8.25 1.76
CA LYS A 87 -1.59 -8.23 0.28
C LYS A 87 -2.83 -7.50 -0.25
N LEU A 88 -3.90 -7.40 0.58
CA LEU A 88 -5.11 -6.66 0.22
C LEU A 88 -4.81 -5.17 -0.01
N ALA A 89 -3.96 -4.57 0.81
CA ALA A 89 -3.57 -3.17 0.67
C ALA A 89 -2.93 -2.90 -0.70
N ARG A 90 -1.98 -3.75 -1.13
CA ARG A 90 -1.36 -3.63 -2.45
C ARG A 90 -2.37 -3.79 -3.59
N LYS A 91 -3.26 -4.78 -3.49
CA LYS A 91 -4.30 -5.00 -4.49
C LYS A 91 -5.23 -3.79 -4.59
N THR A 92 -5.71 -3.27 -3.46
CA THR A 92 -6.57 -2.09 -3.40
C THR A 92 -5.88 -0.87 -4.02
N HIS A 93 -4.60 -0.67 -3.73
CA HIS A 93 -3.83 0.42 -4.32
C HIS A 93 -3.78 0.30 -5.85
N VAL A 94 -3.44 -0.88 -6.38
CA VAL A 94 -3.43 -1.12 -7.83
C VAL A 94 -4.80 -0.90 -8.46
N ASP A 95 -5.87 -1.38 -7.82
CA ASP A 95 -7.24 -1.22 -8.33
C ASP A 95 -7.66 0.26 -8.35
N LEU A 96 -7.29 1.05 -7.34
CA LEU A 96 -7.55 2.49 -7.30
C LEU A 96 -6.78 3.24 -8.40
N MET A 97 -5.51 2.90 -8.59
CA MET A 97 -4.69 3.50 -9.65
C MET A 97 -5.24 3.18 -11.04
N ASN A 98 -5.65 1.94 -11.27
CA ASN A 98 -6.25 1.54 -12.54
C ASN A 98 -7.55 2.31 -12.83
N LYS A 99 -8.36 2.65 -11.81
CA LYS A 99 -9.59 3.44 -12.00
C LYS A 99 -9.32 4.84 -12.54
N VAL A 100 -8.19 5.42 -12.22
CA VAL A 100 -7.76 6.72 -12.75
C VAL A 100 -6.78 6.58 -13.92
N GLN A 101 -6.70 5.39 -14.52
CA GLN A 101 -5.87 5.06 -15.68
C GLN A 101 -4.37 5.28 -15.46
N ILE A 102 -3.91 5.11 -14.22
CA ILE A 102 -2.49 5.21 -13.88
C ILE A 102 -1.87 3.82 -13.90
N ASP A 103 -0.76 3.71 -14.60
CA ASP A 103 0.01 2.48 -14.63
C ASP A 103 0.50 2.11 -13.22
N LYS A 104 0.39 0.83 -12.88
CA LYS A 104 0.83 0.27 -11.58
C LYS A 104 2.31 0.54 -11.25
N TYR A 105 3.14 0.71 -12.27
CA TYR A 105 4.56 1.03 -12.09
C TYR A 105 4.76 2.52 -11.75
N ALA A 106 3.96 3.41 -12.33
CA ALA A 106 3.95 4.82 -11.97
C ALA A 106 3.50 5.02 -10.51
N ALA A 107 2.68 4.12 -9.99
CA ALA A 107 2.23 4.13 -8.60
C ALA A 107 3.32 3.79 -7.56
N GLY A 108 4.55 3.48 -7.99
CA GLY A 108 5.66 3.20 -7.07
C GLY A 108 5.63 1.83 -6.40
N LEU A 109 4.80 0.90 -6.89
CA LEU A 109 4.65 -0.44 -6.31
C LEU A 109 5.73 -1.44 -6.74
N HIS A 110 6.46 -1.14 -7.78
CA HIS A 110 7.52 -1.98 -8.33
C HIS A 110 8.81 -1.17 -8.52
N ALA A 111 9.93 -1.83 -8.35
CA ALA A 111 11.23 -1.24 -8.62
C ALA A 111 11.35 -0.90 -10.12
N LYS A 112 11.93 0.27 -10.42
CA LYS A 112 12.26 0.68 -11.78
C LYS A 112 13.20 -0.36 -12.38
N GLY A 113 12.90 -0.85 -13.59
CA GLY A 113 13.72 -1.87 -14.27
C GLY A 113 13.17 -3.30 -14.18
N SER A 114 12.01 -3.52 -13.55
CA SER A 114 11.37 -4.85 -13.48
C SER A 114 10.57 -5.23 -14.74
N GLY A 115 10.50 -4.34 -15.73
CA GLY A 115 9.82 -4.62 -17.01
C GLY A 115 10.13 -3.60 -18.10
N ALA A 116 9.79 -3.94 -19.35
CA ALA A 116 10.01 -3.07 -20.51
C ALA A 116 9.27 -1.72 -20.42
N VAL A 117 8.19 -1.67 -19.65
CA VAL A 117 7.32 -0.50 -19.44
C VAL A 117 7.99 0.59 -18.60
N ASP A 118 8.90 0.24 -17.70
CA ASP A 118 9.61 1.19 -16.83
C ASP A 118 10.44 2.25 -17.59
N ARG A 119 10.75 1.96 -18.86
CA ARG A 119 11.51 2.87 -19.72
C ARG A 119 10.65 4.02 -20.26
N TYR A 120 9.34 3.89 -20.18
CA TYR A 120 8.39 4.83 -20.79
C TYR A 120 7.60 5.66 -19.78
N THR A 121 7.62 5.30 -18.50
CA THR A 121 6.94 6.05 -17.46
C THR A 121 7.87 7.09 -16.85
N GLY A 122 8.00 8.22 -17.54
CA GLY A 122 8.81 9.37 -17.10
C GLY A 122 8.15 10.23 -16.00
N LEU A 123 7.15 9.70 -15.28
CA LEU A 123 6.46 10.47 -14.23
C LEU A 123 7.40 10.74 -13.06
N GLY A 124 7.60 12.02 -12.76
CA GLY A 124 8.28 12.49 -11.57
C GLY A 124 7.55 12.12 -10.29
N ILE A 125 8.20 12.27 -9.14
CA ILE A 125 7.60 11.93 -7.85
C ILE A 125 6.41 12.84 -7.52
N LYS A 126 6.47 14.12 -7.91
CA LYS A 126 5.39 15.11 -7.72
C LYS A 126 4.16 14.76 -8.55
N GLU A 127 4.35 14.37 -9.80
CA GLU A 127 3.24 13.93 -10.67
C GLU A 127 2.57 12.69 -10.11
N ARG A 128 3.35 11.72 -9.64
CA ARG A 128 2.81 10.52 -8.95
C ARG A 128 2.03 10.88 -7.69
N PHE A 129 2.49 11.87 -6.91
CA PHE A 129 1.78 12.37 -5.74
C PHE A 129 0.40 12.92 -6.12
N ILE A 130 0.33 13.78 -7.14
CA ILE A 130 -0.93 14.37 -7.62
C ILE A 130 -1.91 13.28 -8.05
N LEU A 131 -1.44 12.33 -8.84
CA LEU A 131 -2.25 11.23 -9.33
C LEU A 131 -2.73 10.29 -8.21
N MET A 132 -1.88 10.03 -7.21
CA MET A 132 -2.28 9.27 -6.03
C MET A 132 -3.33 10.00 -5.21
N CYS A 133 -3.21 11.30 -4.99
CA CYS A 133 -4.22 12.08 -4.32
C CYS A 133 -5.58 11.99 -5.05
N ALA A 134 -5.59 12.11 -6.36
CA ALA A 134 -6.79 11.94 -7.17
C ALA A 134 -7.40 10.53 -7.04
N ALA A 135 -6.56 9.48 -7.11
CA ALA A 135 -7.00 8.09 -7.01
C ALA A 135 -7.63 7.75 -5.64
N PHE A 136 -7.10 8.34 -4.58
CA PHE A 136 -7.60 8.13 -3.22
C PHE A 136 -8.67 9.15 -2.79
N GLY A 137 -9.01 10.12 -3.67
CA GLY A 137 -10.00 11.14 -3.37
C GLY A 137 -9.60 12.04 -2.20
N CYS A 138 -8.31 12.29 -2.01
CA CYS A 138 -7.80 13.12 -0.93
C CYS A 138 -7.22 14.44 -1.46
N ASN A 139 -7.32 15.48 -0.61
CA ASN A 139 -6.74 16.77 -0.92
C ASN A 139 -5.21 16.70 -0.96
N GLN A 140 -4.63 17.45 -1.86
CA GLN A 140 -3.21 17.71 -1.89
C GLN A 140 -2.85 18.67 -0.76
N TYR A 141 -1.64 18.58 -0.27
CA TYR A 141 -0.99 19.62 0.53
C TYR A 141 0.18 20.20 -0.26
N GLU A 142 0.61 21.38 0.08
CA GLU A 142 1.70 22.03 -0.63
C GLU A 142 3.02 21.30 -0.37
N VAL A 143 3.75 21.04 -1.43
CA VAL A 143 5.05 20.39 -1.39
C VAL A 143 5.98 21.05 -2.41
N ASP A 144 7.25 21.07 -2.09
CA ASP A 144 8.31 21.42 -3.04
C ASP A 144 8.54 20.28 -4.06
N ASP A 145 9.53 20.46 -4.92
CA ASP A 145 9.84 19.47 -5.95
C ASP A 145 10.40 18.15 -5.38
N ASP A 146 10.95 18.18 -4.16
CA ASP A 146 11.43 17.01 -3.43
C ASP A 146 10.35 16.36 -2.55
N LEU A 147 9.10 16.84 -2.61
CA LEU A 147 7.97 16.44 -1.77
C LEU A 147 8.15 16.74 -0.27
N SER A 148 8.95 17.72 0.07
CA SER A 148 8.96 18.27 1.42
C SER A 148 7.74 19.19 1.59
N VAL A 149 7.04 19.07 2.72
CA VAL A 149 5.87 19.90 3.00
C VAL A 149 6.32 21.36 3.18
N ILE A 150 5.69 22.25 2.45
CA ILE A 150 5.89 23.70 2.59
C ILE A 150 5.05 24.16 3.79
N GLU A 151 5.70 24.72 4.83
CA GLU A 151 5.06 25.27 6.02
C GLU A 151 4.60 26.73 5.78
#